data_9db4700fda6e7e34b8df17586ddb5cdd
#
_entry.id   9db4700fda6e7e34b8df17586ddb5cdd
#
_cell.length_a   1.000
_cell.length_b   1.000
_cell.length_c   1.000
_cell.angle_alpha   90.00
_cell.angle_beta   90.00
_cell.angle_gamma   90.00
#
_symmetry.space_group_name_H-M   'P 1'
#
loop_
_entity.id
_entity.type
_entity.pdbx_description
1 polymer ?
#
loop_
_entity_poly.entity_id
_entity_poly.type
_entity_poly.pdbx_seq_one_letter_code
_entity_poly.pdbx_strand_id
1 'polypeptide(L)' 'MEEESYECPYCGEIVTALLDLSGGDQQYIEDCPVCCRPITFILQIHGDEWMLEVRSENE' A
#
# COMPACT_ATOMS: atom_id res chain seq x y z
N MET A 1 -4.12 14.19 -0.05
CA MET A 1 -3.75 12.82 -0.39
C MET A 1 -2.41 12.77 -1.08
N GLU A 2 -1.63 11.77 -0.76
CA GLU A 2 -0.33 11.57 -1.37
C GLU A 2 -0.37 10.37 -2.30
N GLU A 3 0.45 10.41 -3.35
CA GLU A 3 0.59 9.29 -4.25
C GLU A 3 1.88 8.54 -3.92
N GLU A 4 1.81 7.22 -3.89
CA GLU A 4 2.97 6.38 -3.66
C GLU A 4 2.94 5.22 -4.64
N SER A 5 4.06 4.98 -5.30
CA SER A 5 4.19 3.83 -6.18
C SER A 5 4.67 2.64 -5.37
N TYR A 6 4.09 1.48 -5.65
CA TYR A 6 4.51 0.24 -5.01
C TYR A 6 4.59 -0.86 -6.06
N GLU A 7 5.39 -1.87 -5.77
CA GLU A 7 5.50 -3.04 -6.62
C GLU A 7 4.56 -4.11 -6.07
N CYS A 8 3.68 -4.63 -6.91
CA CYS A 8 2.76 -5.68 -6.52
C CYS A 8 3.55 -6.92 -6.08
N PRO A 9 3.31 -7.45 -4.87
CA PRO A 9 4.06 -8.61 -4.38
C PRO A 9 3.74 -9.91 -5.11
N TYR A 10 2.75 -9.91 -5.98
CA TYR A 10 2.38 -11.09 -6.75
C TYR A 10 2.88 -11.01 -8.19
N CYS A 11 2.56 -9.95 -8.90
CA CYS A 11 2.85 -9.85 -10.32
C CYS A 11 4.04 -8.97 -10.66
N GLY A 12 4.55 -8.20 -9.71
CA GLY A 12 5.72 -7.34 -9.92
C GLY A 12 5.47 -6.06 -10.69
N GLU A 13 4.22 -5.73 -10.97
CA GLU A 13 3.89 -4.49 -11.66
C GLU A 13 3.97 -3.29 -10.72
N ILE A 14 4.40 -2.16 -11.24
CA ILE A 14 4.43 -0.92 -10.48
C ILE A 14 3.06 -0.27 -10.56
N VAL A 15 2.47 -0.01 -9.41
CA VAL A 15 1.13 0.56 -9.29
C VAL A 15 1.19 1.78 -8.38
N THR A 16 0.42 2.81 -8.71
CA THR A 16 0.33 4.00 -7.88
C THR A 16 -0.90 3.90 -6.99
N ALA A 17 -0.69 4.12 -5.69
CA ALA A 17 -1.76 4.13 -4.71
C ALA A 17 -1.96 5.54 -4.17
N LEU A 18 -3.20 5.88 -3.83
CA LEU A 18 -3.51 7.14 -3.18
C LEU A 18 -3.59 6.90 -1.67
N LEU A 19 -2.86 7.69 -0.91
CA LEU A 19 -2.76 7.54 0.53
C LEU A 19 -3.39 8.73 1.23
N ASP A 20 -4.24 8.46 2.23
CA ASP A 20 -4.80 9.48 3.07
C ASP A 20 -4.01 9.52 4.37
N LEU A 21 -3.13 10.51 4.48
CA LEU A 21 -2.23 10.62 5.63
C LEU A 21 -2.90 11.26 6.86
N SER A 22 -4.08 11.81 6.70
CA SER A 22 -4.76 12.49 7.81
C SER A 22 -5.31 11.52 8.86
N GLY A 23 -5.47 10.26 8.51
CA GLY A 23 -6.00 9.25 9.41
C GLY A 23 -4.99 8.61 10.35
N GLY A 24 -3.72 8.97 10.26
CA GLY A 24 -2.68 8.33 11.03
C GLY A 24 -2.33 6.94 10.52
N ASP A 25 -1.78 6.10 11.40
CA ASP A 25 -1.40 4.74 11.01
C ASP A 25 -2.62 3.96 10.56
N GLN A 26 -2.48 3.24 9.45
CA GLN A 26 -3.60 2.49 8.87
C GLN A 26 -3.12 1.15 8.35
N GLN A 27 -4.01 0.17 8.38
CA GLN A 27 -3.77 -1.12 7.78
C GLN A 27 -5.06 -1.54 7.08
N TYR A 28 -4.95 -1.91 5.79
CA TYR A 28 -6.13 -2.27 5.02
C TYR A 28 -5.71 -3.21 3.88
N ILE A 29 -6.71 -3.81 3.24
CA ILE A 29 -6.48 -4.75 2.14
C ILE A 29 -7.15 -4.19 0.90
N GLU A 30 -6.41 -4.17 -0.21
CA GLU A 30 -6.97 -3.79 -1.51
C GLU A 30 -6.47 -4.73 -2.58
N ASP A 31 -7.26 -4.92 -3.63
CA ASP A 31 -6.89 -5.79 -4.72
C ASP A 31 -5.94 -5.09 -5.68
N CYS A 32 -4.97 -5.83 -6.20
CA CYS A 32 -4.10 -5.34 -7.25
C CYS A 32 -4.93 -5.11 -8.52
N PRO A 33 -4.82 -3.94 -9.17
CA PRO A 33 -5.59 -3.68 -10.38
C PRO A 33 -5.13 -4.49 -11.59
N VAL A 34 -3.99 -5.14 -11.51
CA VAL A 34 -3.44 -5.93 -12.61
C VAL A 34 -3.75 -7.41 -12.44
N CYS A 35 -3.40 -7.99 -11.29
CA CYS A 35 -3.59 -9.43 -11.07
C CYS A 35 -4.80 -9.75 -10.20
N CYS A 36 -5.47 -8.74 -9.66
CA CYS A 36 -6.69 -8.88 -8.85
C CYS A 36 -6.50 -9.71 -7.57
N ARG A 37 -5.29 -9.75 -7.05
CA ARG A 37 -5.02 -10.47 -5.80
C ARG A 37 -5.02 -9.51 -4.62
N PRO A 38 -5.42 -9.97 -3.43
CA PRO A 38 -5.48 -9.11 -2.26
C PRO A 38 -4.08 -8.77 -1.73
N ILE A 39 -3.84 -7.49 -1.55
CA ILE A 39 -2.58 -6.97 -1.03
C ILE A 39 -2.85 -6.30 0.31
N THR A 40 -2.07 -6.62 1.32
CA THR A 40 -2.17 -5.96 2.62
C THR A 40 -1.29 -4.70 2.58
N PHE A 41 -1.89 -3.56 2.85
CA PHE A 41 -1.21 -2.28 2.92
C PHE A 41 -1.06 -1.87 4.39
N ILE A 42 0.14 -1.52 4.77
CA ILE A 42 0.43 -1.04 6.12
C ILE A 42 1.05 0.34 5.98
N LEU A 43 0.32 1.36 6.43
CA LEU A 43 0.76 2.75 6.39
C LEU A 43 1.11 3.21 7.77
N GLN A 44 2.33 3.71 7.95
CA GLN A 44 2.83 4.23 9.21
C GLN A 44 3.19 5.69 9.05
N ILE A 45 2.74 6.52 9.98
CA ILE A 45 2.98 7.95 9.98
C ILE A 45 3.91 8.29 11.13
N HIS A 46 5.02 8.97 10.84
CA HIS A 46 6.01 9.37 11.82
C HIS A 46 6.32 10.86 11.66
N GLY A 47 5.56 11.70 12.37
CA GLY A 47 5.74 13.16 12.26
C GLY A 47 5.44 13.63 10.84
N ASP A 48 6.46 14.18 10.17
CA ASP A 48 6.32 14.66 8.80
C ASP A 48 6.62 13.58 7.76
N GLU A 49 6.95 12.37 8.20
CA GLU A 49 7.31 11.28 7.32
C GLU A 49 6.28 10.19 7.38
N TRP A 50 6.24 9.36 6.34
CA TRP A 50 5.36 8.21 6.31
C TRP A 50 6.04 7.08 5.55
N MET A 51 5.60 5.84 5.85
CA MET A 51 6.09 4.64 5.19
C MET A 51 4.91 3.79 4.77
N LEU A 52 5.00 3.24 3.57
CA LEU A 52 4.02 2.29 3.09
C LEU A 52 4.68 0.93 2.89
N GLU A 53 4.09 -0.10 3.47
CA GLU A 53 4.53 -1.47 3.27
C GLU A 53 3.40 -2.24 2.60
N VAL A 54 3.77 -3.09 1.64
CA VAL A 54 2.81 -3.95 0.96
C VAL A 54 3.22 -5.39 1.15
N ARG A 55 2.25 -6.27 1.41
CA ARG A 55 2.51 -7.69 1.65
C ARG A 55 1.51 -8.53 0.89
N SER A 56 1.96 -9.70 0.45
CA SER A 56 1.08 -10.71 -0.10
C SER A 56 0.39 -11.47 1.04
N GLU A 57 -0.67 -12.19 0.72
CA GLU A 57 -1.39 -12.95 1.74
C GLU A 57 -0.59 -14.12 2.30
N ASN A 58 0.51 -14.48 1.64
CA ASN A 58 1.38 -15.57 2.07
C ASN A 58 2.54 -15.11 2.95
N GLU A 59 2.57 -13.85 3.31
CA GLU A 59 3.63 -13.30 4.15
C GLU A 59 3.20 -13.11 5.59
#